data_041b7eeec902c1d999a00d7ada2ab10e
#
_entry.id   041b7eeec902c1d999a00d7ada2ab10e
#
_cell.length_a   1.000
_cell.length_b   1.000
_cell.length_c   1.000
_cell.angle_alpha   90.00
_cell.angle_beta   90.00
_cell.angle_gamma   90.00
#
_symmetry.space_group_name_H-M   'P 1'
#
loop_
_entity.id
_entity.type
_entity.pdbx_description
1 polymer ?
#
loop_
_entity_poly.entity_id
_entity_poly.type
_entity_poly.pdbx_seq_one_letter_code
_entity_poly.pdbx_strand_id
1 'polypeptide(L)'
;MVEMMNDRYPDYDVLSKRQGPSWNEPSRQVVDRRLAVPREGGFFSETQLRTLQALCDRIVPQPADRPPIPVAALVQFKVAEGRGDGYRDARLPPLQHAWPLGLDALDSEAQQRHGRGFAELAAAEQDAMIAAMQRDELKSDAWQGVPAAAFFSHRVVHDISTAYYSHPTAWNELGFGGPASPRGYVRLAEDSRDSWEAAEAHPGEEAKARKLNRHVR
;
A
#
# COMPACT_ATOMS: atom_id res chain seq x y z
N MET A 1 -14.54 -13.34 -13.56
CA MET A 1 -13.55 -13.18 -14.64
C MET A 1 -12.90 -11.85 -14.35
N VAL A 2 -11.73 -11.86 -13.67
CA VAL A 2 -10.97 -10.63 -13.43
C VAL A 2 -10.47 -10.21 -14.80
N GLU A 3 -11.01 -9.11 -15.31
CA GLU A 3 -10.51 -8.44 -16.51
C GLU A 3 -9.01 -8.19 -16.25
N MET A 4 -8.17 -8.79 -17.06
CA MET A 4 -6.72 -8.53 -16.97
C MET A 4 -6.57 -7.02 -17.10
N MET A 5 -6.21 -6.35 -16.01
CA MET A 5 -5.88 -4.93 -16.05
C MET A 5 -4.81 -4.80 -17.12
N ASN A 6 -5.19 -4.18 -18.22
CA ASN A 6 -4.27 -3.87 -19.31
C ASN A 6 -3.13 -3.08 -18.66
N ASP A 7 -1.89 -3.57 -18.79
CA ASP A 7 -0.73 -2.90 -18.23
C ASP A 7 -0.64 -1.48 -18.80
N ARG A 8 -1.04 -0.52 -17.98
CA ARG A 8 -1.19 0.87 -18.40
C ARG A 8 0.15 1.50 -18.79
N TYR A 9 1.23 1.04 -18.17
CA TYR A 9 2.58 1.53 -18.40
C TYR A 9 3.55 0.37 -18.70
N PRO A 10 3.35 -0.35 -19.81
CA PRO A 10 4.05 -1.59 -20.09
C PRO A 10 5.57 -1.36 -20.17
N ASP A 11 6.33 -2.28 -19.57
CA ASP A 11 7.78 -2.27 -19.50
C ASP A 11 8.38 -1.03 -18.80
N TYR A 12 7.56 -0.23 -18.11
CA TYR A 12 8.07 0.88 -17.32
C TYR A 12 8.69 0.38 -16.02
N ASP A 13 9.92 0.78 -15.76
CA ASP A 13 10.60 0.57 -14.48
C ASP A 13 11.23 1.87 -14.00
N VAL A 14 10.66 2.44 -12.93
CA VAL A 14 11.13 3.67 -12.32
C VAL A 14 12.57 3.55 -11.81
N LEU A 15 13.01 2.34 -11.43
CA LEU A 15 14.38 2.10 -10.93
C LEU A 15 15.44 2.21 -12.03
N SER A 16 15.05 2.15 -13.31
CA SER A 16 15.97 2.38 -14.43
C SER A 16 16.62 3.78 -14.37
N LYS A 17 15.97 4.74 -13.68
CA LYS A 17 16.47 6.12 -13.49
C LYS A 17 17.51 6.25 -12.39
N ARG A 18 17.79 5.19 -11.62
CA ARG A 18 18.65 5.26 -10.43
C ARG A 18 20.03 5.86 -10.73
N GLN A 19 20.58 5.58 -11.89
CA GLN A 19 21.88 6.10 -12.33
C GLN A 19 21.76 7.31 -13.28
N GLY A 20 20.53 7.74 -13.56
CA GLY A 20 20.26 8.87 -14.44
C GLY A 20 20.32 10.23 -13.74
N PRO A 21 20.16 11.31 -14.50
CA PRO A 21 20.18 12.68 -13.96
C PRO A 21 18.92 13.03 -13.13
N SER A 22 17.92 12.15 -13.10
CA SER A 22 16.67 12.39 -12.36
C SER A 22 16.85 12.29 -10.85
N TRP A 23 17.83 11.52 -10.36
CA TRP A 23 18.01 11.27 -8.93
C TRP A 23 19.39 11.67 -8.44
N ASN A 24 19.43 12.63 -7.52
CA ASN A 24 20.62 12.91 -6.74
C ASN A 24 20.83 11.86 -5.63
N GLU A 25 21.95 11.95 -4.92
CA GLU A 25 22.29 10.99 -3.87
C GLU A 25 21.24 10.91 -2.74
N PRO A 26 20.70 12.01 -2.19
CA PRO A 26 19.61 11.94 -1.21
C PRO A 26 18.37 11.23 -1.73
N SER A 27 17.99 11.42 -2.99
CA SER A 27 16.86 10.73 -3.62
C SER A 27 17.08 9.22 -3.70
N ARG A 28 18.27 8.80 -4.14
CA ARG A 28 18.67 7.37 -4.16
C ARG A 28 18.59 6.74 -2.79
N GLN A 29 19.12 7.38 -1.76
CA GLN A 29 19.08 6.89 -0.38
C GLN A 29 17.65 6.72 0.15
N VAL A 30 16.73 7.61 -0.20
CA VAL A 30 15.30 7.48 0.18
C VAL A 30 14.67 6.28 -0.51
N VAL A 31 14.91 6.11 -1.82
CA VAL A 31 14.38 4.98 -2.59
C VAL A 31 14.93 3.66 -2.06
N ASP A 32 16.24 3.58 -1.83
CA ASP A 32 16.90 2.38 -1.31
C ASP A 32 16.37 1.97 0.07
N ARG A 33 16.13 2.93 0.96
CA ARG A 33 15.50 2.66 2.26
C ARG A 33 14.10 2.07 2.13
N ARG A 34 13.32 2.51 1.14
CA ARG A 34 11.98 1.96 0.89
C ARG A 34 12.02 0.53 0.34
N LEU A 35 13.04 0.22 -0.45
CA LEU A 35 13.26 -1.13 -0.98
C LEU A 35 13.81 -2.11 0.07
N ALA A 36 14.59 -1.60 1.03
CA ALA A 36 15.31 -2.40 2.03
C ALA A 36 14.50 -2.65 3.32
N VAL A 37 13.18 -2.46 3.32
CA VAL A 37 12.36 -2.68 4.52
C VAL A 37 12.48 -4.13 4.99
N PRO A 38 12.86 -4.36 6.26
CA PRO A 38 12.94 -5.70 6.81
C PRO A 38 11.57 -6.40 6.76
N ARG A 39 11.54 -7.63 6.27
CA ARG A 39 10.30 -8.45 6.25
C ARG A 39 9.92 -8.95 7.63
N GLU A 40 10.86 -8.92 8.57
CA GLU A 40 10.70 -9.38 9.94
C GLU A 40 10.81 -8.18 10.88
N GLY A 41 9.86 -8.07 11.79
CA GLY A 41 9.85 -7.04 12.83
C GLY A 41 8.92 -7.45 13.94
N GLY A 42 9.41 -7.51 15.18
CA GLY A 42 8.73 -8.09 16.33
C GLY A 42 7.73 -7.18 17.07
N PHE A 43 7.07 -6.23 16.40
CA PHE A 43 6.10 -5.36 17.07
C PHE A 43 4.76 -6.06 17.31
N PHE A 44 4.21 -6.68 16.26
CA PHE A 44 2.94 -7.40 16.35
C PHE A 44 3.16 -8.85 16.78
N SER A 45 2.16 -9.41 17.47
CA SER A 45 2.10 -10.86 17.72
C SER A 45 1.93 -11.61 16.39
N GLU A 46 2.17 -12.91 16.40
CA GLU A 46 2.00 -13.76 15.21
C GLU A 46 0.56 -13.71 14.67
N THR A 47 -0.45 -13.74 15.57
CA THR A 47 -1.86 -13.64 15.19
C THR A 47 -2.16 -12.27 14.59
N GLN A 48 -1.72 -11.19 15.23
CA GLN A 48 -1.89 -9.84 14.70
C GLN A 48 -1.23 -9.66 13.34
N LEU A 49 -0.03 -10.22 13.13
CA LEU A 49 0.67 -10.13 11.86
C LEU A 49 -0.08 -10.91 10.75
N ARG A 50 -0.64 -12.08 11.05
CA ARG A 50 -1.48 -12.83 10.10
C ARG A 50 -2.74 -12.07 9.74
N THR A 51 -3.42 -11.47 10.71
CA THR A 51 -4.60 -10.62 10.49
C THR A 51 -4.25 -9.39 9.65
N LEU A 52 -3.13 -8.73 9.94
CA LEU A 52 -2.63 -7.60 9.14
C LEU A 52 -2.31 -8.02 7.70
N GLN A 53 -1.64 -9.16 7.49
CA GLN A 53 -1.35 -9.65 6.14
C GLN A 53 -2.63 -9.90 5.36
N ALA A 54 -3.62 -10.58 5.96
CA ALA A 54 -4.90 -10.82 5.33
C ALA A 54 -5.65 -9.52 4.98
N LEU A 55 -5.62 -8.51 5.86
CA LEU A 55 -6.14 -7.17 5.55
C LEU A 55 -5.42 -6.54 4.37
N CYS A 56 -4.09 -6.57 4.36
CA CYS A 56 -3.30 -6.01 3.25
C CYS A 56 -3.67 -6.66 1.91
N ASP A 57 -3.82 -7.98 1.88
CA ASP A 57 -4.16 -8.73 0.67
C ASP A 57 -5.57 -8.39 0.13
N ARG A 58 -6.49 -7.97 1.02
CA ARG A 58 -7.84 -7.54 0.61
C ARG A 58 -7.90 -6.06 0.23
N ILE A 59 -7.17 -5.18 0.92
CA ILE A 59 -7.19 -3.73 0.65
C ILE A 59 -6.38 -3.36 -0.59
N VAL A 60 -5.23 -4.01 -0.80
CA VAL A 60 -4.33 -3.78 -1.95
C VAL A 60 -3.96 -5.13 -2.60
N PRO A 61 -4.89 -5.75 -3.35
CA PRO A 61 -4.59 -6.98 -4.09
C PRO A 61 -3.41 -6.76 -5.03
N GLN A 62 -2.44 -7.66 -5.01
CA GLN A 62 -1.22 -7.50 -5.79
C GLN A 62 -1.19 -8.44 -7.00
N PRO A 63 -0.60 -8.01 -8.14
CA PRO A 63 -0.43 -8.87 -9.30
C PRO A 63 0.44 -10.11 -8.97
N ALA A 64 0.09 -11.25 -9.56
CA ALA A 64 0.82 -12.51 -9.36
C ALA A 64 2.10 -12.62 -10.21
N ASP A 65 2.28 -11.76 -11.18
CA ASP A 65 3.37 -11.80 -12.18
C ASP A 65 4.65 -11.10 -11.71
N ARG A 66 4.66 -10.55 -10.50
CA ARG A 66 5.82 -9.91 -9.88
C ARG A 66 5.95 -10.24 -8.39
N PRO A 67 7.13 -10.08 -7.78
CA PRO A 67 7.30 -10.21 -6.34
C PRO A 67 6.39 -9.22 -5.60
N PRO A 68 5.65 -9.66 -4.55
CA PRO A 68 4.75 -8.80 -3.82
C PRO A 68 5.51 -7.73 -3.01
N ILE A 69 4.95 -6.54 -2.96
CA ILE A 69 5.38 -5.48 -2.05
C ILE A 69 5.08 -5.92 -0.61
N PRO A 70 6.03 -5.82 0.33
CA PRO A 70 5.85 -6.30 1.70
C PRO A 70 5.03 -5.31 2.55
N VAL A 71 3.75 -5.08 2.18
CA VAL A 71 2.90 -4.04 2.76
C VAL A 71 2.72 -4.20 4.27
N ALA A 72 2.46 -5.42 4.73
CA ALA A 72 2.33 -5.68 6.17
C ALA A 72 3.60 -5.34 6.95
N ALA A 73 4.78 -5.64 6.40
CA ALA A 73 6.06 -5.28 7.03
C ALA A 73 6.28 -3.75 7.05
N LEU A 74 5.87 -3.04 5.98
CA LEU A 74 5.93 -1.58 5.90
C LEU A 74 5.02 -0.92 6.95
N VAL A 75 3.78 -1.42 7.11
CA VAL A 75 2.86 -0.95 8.15
C VAL A 75 3.43 -1.24 9.53
N GLN A 76 3.89 -2.47 9.78
CA GLN A 76 4.51 -2.84 11.06
C GLN A 76 5.69 -1.93 11.41
N PHE A 77 6.56 -1.65 10.44
CA PHE A 77 7.71 -0.76 10.63
C PHE A 77 7.26 0.66 11.02
N LYS A 78 6.26 1.24 10.29
CA LYS A 78 5.66 2.54 10.63
C LYS A 78 5.15 2.57 12.07
N VAL A 79 4.43 1.52 12.47
CA VAL A 79 3.83 1.41 13.80
C VAL A 79 4.90 1.26 14.89
N ALA A 80 5.88 0.37 14.67
CA ALA A 80 6.99 0.15 15.62
C ALA A 80 7.77 1.44 15.90
N GLU A 81 8.03 2.23 14.87
CA GLU A 81 8.72 3.53 15.02
C GLU A 81 7.83 4.66 15.57
N GLY A 82 6.52 4.42 15.73
CA GLY A 82 5.58 5.45 16.19
C GLY A 82 5.45 6.63 15.22
N ARG A 83 5.73 6.43 13.94
CA ARG A 83 5.67 7.50 12.92
C ARG A 83 4.24 7.85 12.56
N GLY A 84 3.66 8.80 13.29
CA GLY A 84 2.35 9.36 12.98
C GLY A 84 2.38 10.33 11.80
N ASP A 85 1.18 10.74 11.37
CA ASP A 85 0.97 11.60 10.20
C ASP A 85 0.84 13.09 10.56
N GLY A 86 1.30 13.48 11.76
CA GLY A 86 1.22 14.86 12.27
C GLY A 86 -0.12 15.19 12.96
N TYR A 87 -1.21 14.51 12.63
CA TYR A 87 -2.50 14.61 13.32
C TYR A 87 -3.08 13.22 13.59
N ARG A 88 -4.06 13.16 14.46
CA ARG A 88 -4.78 11.92 14.80
C ARG A 88 -6.25 12.21 15.00
N ASP A 89 -7.12 11.35 14.48
CA ASP A 89 -8.55 11.39 14.85
C ASP A 89 -8.70 11.18 16.36
N ALA A 90 -9.45 12.04 17.03
CA ALA A 90 -9.60 12.02 18.49
C ALA A 90 -10.27 10.74 19.02
N ARG A 91 -11.01 10.03 18.18
CA ARG A 91 -11.68 8.75 18.51
C ARG A 91 -10.69 7.56 18.53
N LEU A 92 -9.50 7.72 17.98
CA LEU A 92 -8.50 6.65 17.95
C LEU A 92 -7.44 6.86 19.04
N PRO A 93 -6.95 5.81 19.67
CA PRO A 93 -5.75 5.89 20.50
C PRO A 93 -4.49 6.16 19.65
N PRO A 94 -3.33 6.42 20.27
CA PRO A 94 -2.06 6.53 19.56
C PRO A 94 -1.79 5.33 18.65
N LEU A 95 -1.04 5.54 17.56
CA LEU A 95 -0.79 4.58 16.50
C LEU A 95 -0.38 3.18 17.01
N GLN A 96 0.55 3.14 17.95
CA GLN A 96 1.08 1.92 18.56
C GLN A 96 0.06 1.17 19.43
N HIS A 97 -1.04 1.79 19.82
CA HIS A 97 -2.15 1.16 20.53
C HIS A 97 -3.34 0.88 19.58
N ALA A 98 -3.60 1.77 18.62
CA ALA A 98 -4.70 1.63 17.69
C ALA A 98 -4.60 0.34 16.84
N TRP A 99 -3.40 0.05 16.35
CA TRP A 99 -3.19 -1.10 15.48
C TRP A 99 -3.35 -2.43 16.20
N PRO A 100 -2.65 -2.72 17.34
CA PRO A 100 -2.88 -3.97 18.06
C PRO A 100 -4.34 -4.16 18.47
N LEU A 101 -4.96 -3.12 19.04
CA LEU A 101 -6.36 -3.16 19.45
C LEU A 101 -7.29 -3.48 18.28
N GLY A 102 -7.13 -2.81 17.15
CA GLY A 102 -8.00 -3.03 15.98
C GLY A 102 -7.82 -4.41 15.34
N LEU A 103 -6.58 -4.93 15.31
CA LEU A 103 -6.31 -6.29 14.81
C LEU A 103 -6.92 -7.36 15.73
N ASP A 104 -6.76 -7.22 17.05
CA ASP A 104 -7.32 -8.13 18.03
C ASP A 104 -8.86 -8.08 18.02
N ALA A 105 -9.43 -6.87 17.90
CA ALA A 105 -10.88 -6.69 17.82
C ALA A 105 -11.47 -7.34 16.56
N LEU A 106 -10.83 -7.15 15.40
CA LEU A 106 -11.27 -7.77 14.14
C LEU A 106 -11.19 -9.30 14.21
N ASP A 107 -10.12 -9.85 14.77
CA ASP A 107 -9.96 -11.29 14.95
C ASP A 107 -11.01 -11.86 15.92
N SER A 108 -11.29 -11.15 17.02
CA SER A 108 -12.35 -11.50 17.97
C SER A 108 -13.74 -11.50 17.32
N GLU A 109 -14.07 -10.51 16.51
CA GLU A 109 -15.33 -10.46 15.75
C GLU A 109 -15.45 -11.65 14.78
N ALA A 110 -14.35 -11.99 14.11
CA ALA A 110 -14.30 -13.15 13.21
C ALA A 110 -14.54 -14.47 13.98
N GLN A 111 -13.90 -14.64 15.13
CA GLN A 111 -14.14 -15.79 16.01
C GLN A 111 -15.60 -15.88 16.46
N GLN A 112 -16.22 -14.77 16.86
CA GLN A 112 -17.62 -14.75 17.30
C GLN A 112 -18.61 -15.08 16.18
N ARG A 113 -18.36 -14.61 14.97
CA ARG A 113 -19.28 -14.75 13.83
C ARG A 113 -19.09 -16.06 13.06
N HIS A 114 -17.84 -16.52 12.94
CA HIS A 114 -17.47 -17.62 12.07
C HIS A 114 -16.77 -18.80 12.78
N GLY A 115 -16.42 -18.66 14.07
CA GLY A 115 -15.69 -19.69 14.82
C GLY A 115 -14.23 -19.85 14.41
N ARG A 116 -13.69 -18.90 13.64
CA ARG A 116 -12.30 -18.87 13.11
C ARG A 116 -11.74 -17.46 13.15
N GLY A 117 -10.42 -17.33 13.23
CA GLY A 117 -9.73 -16.04 13.14
C GLY A 117 -9.89 -15.39 11.76
N PHE A 118 -9.76 -14.07 11.68
CA PHE A 118 -9.95 -13.31 10.44
C PHE A 118 -9.07 -13.82 9.29
N ALA A 119 -7.81 -14.12 9.57
CA ALA A 119 -6.88 -14.63 8.57
C ALA A 119 -7.23 -16.01 8.01
N GLU A 120 -8.08 -16.77 8.72
CA GLU A 120 -8.51 -18.13 8.35
C GLU A 120 -9.83 -18.13 7.54
N LEU A 121 -10.47 -16.97 7.42
CA LEU A 121 -11.71 -16.81 6.67
C LEU A 121 -11.45 -16.89 5.16
N ALA A 122 -12.46 -17.34 4.41
CA ALA A 122 -12.42 -17.23 2.96
C ALA A 122 -12.46 -15.77 2.52
N ALA A 123 -11.92 -15.48 1.34
CA ALA A 123 -11.81 -14.11 0.82
C ALA A 123 -13.13 -13.32 0.85
N ALA A 124 -14.24 -13.96 0.49
CA ALA A 124 -15.58 -13.34 0.52
C ALA A 124 -16.05 -13.02 1.96
N GLU A 125 -15.72 -13.88 2.94
CA GLU A 125 -16.01 -13.63 4.35
C GLU A 125 -15.16 -12.48 4.90
N GLN A 126 -13.87 -12.40 4.53
CA GLN A 126 -12.99 -11.28 4.86
C GLN A 126 -13.53 -9.98 4.29
N ASP A 127 -13.94 -9.96 3.02
CA ASP A 127 -14.52 -8.78 2.38
C ASP A 127 -15.81 -8.32 3.08
N ALA A 128 -16.67 -9.25 3.48
CA ALA A 128 -17.89 -8.96 4.23
C ALA A 128 -17.58 -8.34 5.61
N MET A 129 -16.55 -8.85 6.30
CA MET A 129 -16.08 -8.31 7.58
C MET A 129 -15.49 -6.90 7.42
N ILE A 130 -14.70 -6.67 6.38
CA ILE A 130 -14.14 -5.34 6.05
C ILE A 130 -15.27 -4.36 5.74
N ALA A 131 -16.26 -4.76 4.96
CA ALA A 131 -17.42 -3.94 4.67
C ALA A 131 -18.25 -3.62 5.94
N ALA A 132 -18.40 -4.57 6.86
CA ALA A 132 -19.05 -4.35 8.15
C ALA A 132 -18.24 -3.36 9.03
N MET A 133 -16.91 -3.48 9.04
CA MET A 133 -16.03 -2.52 9.72
C MET A 133 -16.19 -1.11 9.16
N GLN A 134 -16.22 -0.97 7.83
CA GLN A 134 -16.44 0.31 7.14
C GLN A 134 -17.78 0.97 7.53
N ARG A 135 -18.85 0.17 7.67
CA ARG A 135 -20.18 0.65 8.07
C ARG A 135 -20.37 0.82 9.59
N ASP A 136 -19.30 0.62 10.36
CA ASP A 136 -19.33 0.66 11.83
C ASP A 136 -20.29 -0.39 12.44
N GLU A 137 -20.41 -1.55 11.84
CA GLU A 137 -21.31 -2.66 12.27
C GLU A 137 -20.60 -3.67 13.18
N LEU A 138 -19.29 -3.55 13.40
CA LEU A 138 -18.52 -4.35 14.33
C LEU A 138 -18.53 -3.65 15.70
N LYS A 139 -19.17 -4.27 16.69
CA LYS A 139 -19.50 -3.60 17.96
C LYS A 139 -19.19 -4.42 19.21
N SER A 140 -18.37 -5.47 19.08
CA SER A 140 -17.99 -6.25 20.26
C SER A 140 -17.19 -5.43 21.26
N ASP A 141 -17.16 -5.86 22.52
CA ASP A 141 -16.41 -5.20 23.58
C ASP A 141 -14.90 -5.19 23.30
N ALA A 142 -14.42 -6.04 22.38
CA ALA A 142 -13.03 -6.06 21.96
C ALA A 142 -12.57 -4.72 21.35
N TRP A 143 -13.46 -3.92 20.78
CA TRP A 143 -13.16 -2.58 20.26
C TRP A 143 -12.89 -1.54 21.34
N GLN A 144 -13.21 -1.83 22.61
CA GLN A 144 -12.97 -0.94 23.76
C GLN A 144 -13.47 0.50 23.53
N GLY A 145 -14.60 0.66 22.84
CA GLY A 145 -15.21 1.95 22.51
C GLY A 145 -14.59 2.68 21.29
N VAL A 146 -13.59 2.10 20.64
CA VAL A 146 -13.06 2.63 19.37
C VAL A 146 -14.05 2.30 18.25
N PRO A 147 -14.54 3.31 17.48
CA PRO A 147 -15.42 3.05 16.35
C PRO A 147 -14.66 2.26 15.25
N ALA A 148 -15.19 1.11 14.85
CA ALA A 148 -14.59 0.27 13.83
C ALA A 148 -14.40 1.02 12.49
N ALA A 149 -15.36 1.88 12.10
CA ALA A 149 -15.24 2.72 10.91
C ALA A 149 -14.11 3.76 10.99
N ALA A 150 -13.83 4.30 12.19
CA ALA A 150 -12.70 5.21 12.36
C ALA A 150 -11.36 4.47 12.21
N PHE A 151 -11.25 3.27 12.80
CA PHE A 151 -10.07 2.41 12.59
C PHE A 151 -9.91 2.05 11.11
N PHE A 152 -10.98 1.64 10.43
CA PHE A 152 -10.96 1.35 9.00
C PHE A 152 -10.40 2.52 8.18
N SER A 153 -11.00 3.70 8.31
CA SER A 153 -10.69 4.84 7.45
C SER A 153 -9.30 5.42 7.72
N HIS A 154 -8.96 5.60 9.02
CA HIS A 154 -7.76 6.34 9.43
C HIS A 154 -6.55 5.45 9.69
N ARG A 155 -6.73 4.11 9.75
CA ARG A 155 -5.63 3.15 9.90
C ARG A 155 -5.61 2.17 8.75
N VAL A 156 -6.62 1.33 8.59
CA VAL A 156 -6.58 0.25 7.61
C VAL A 156 -6.38 0.80 6.19
N VAL A 157 -7.29 1.61 5.69
CA VAL A 157 -7.19 2.15 4.32
C VAL A 157 -5.99 3.09 4.20
N HIS A 158 -5.87 4.04 5.13
CA HIS A 158 -4.83 5.07 5.06
C HIS A 158 -3.42 4.47 5.11
N ASP A 159 -3.11 3.68 6.16
CA ASP A 159 -1.74 3.20 6.37
C ASP A 159 -1.34 2.13 5.36
N ILE A 160 -2.27 1.22 4.99
CA ILE A 160 -2.02 0.17 3.99
C ILE A 160 -1.81 0.78 2.61
N SER A 161 -2.69 1.69 2.16
CA SER A 161 -2.54 2.34 0.86
C SER A 161 -1.27 3.20 0.81
N THR A 162 -0.98 3.95 1.88
CA THR A 162 0.24 4.75 1.96
C THR A 162 1.50 3.86 1.90
N ALA A 163 1.50 2.74 2.62
CA ALA A 163 2.60 1.78 2.58
C ALA A 163 2.82 1.24 1.17
N TYR A 164 1.74 0.80 0.50
CA TYR A 164 1.79 0.26 -0.86
C TYR A 164 2.33 1.30 -1.86
N TYR A 165 1.67 2.46 -1.96
CA TYR A 165 2.05 3.49 -2.94
C TYR A 165 3.32 4.27 -2.59
N SER A 166 3.85 4.12 -1.39
CA SER A 166 5.19 4.63 -1.06
C SER A 166 6.31 3.77 -1.62
N HIS A 167 6.03 2.51 -1.99
CA HIS A 167 7.03 1.58 -2.49
C HIS A 167 7.32 1.80 -3.98
N PRO A 168 8.59 1.85 -4.40
CA PRO A 168 8.95 2.14 -5.79
C PRO A 168 8.33 1.20 -6.83
N THR A 169 8.10 -0.06 -6.49
CA THR A 169 7.45 -1.02 -7.40
C THR A 169 6.01 -0.61 -7.73
N ALA A 170 5.25 -0.03 -6.79
CA ALA A 170 3.90 0.46 -7.05
C ALA A 170 3.90 1.69 -7.97
N TRP A 171 4.98 2.44 -8.03
CA TRP A 171 5.08 3.59 -8.93
C TRP A 171 5.04 3.19 -10.41
N ASN A 172 5.50 1.98 -10.74
CA ASN A 172 5.43 1.45 -12.10
C ASN A 172 3.99 1.31 -12.58
N GLU A 173 3.08 0.87 -11.69
CA GLU A 173 1.65 0.71 -11.99
C GLU A 173 0.94 2.06 -12.22
N LEU A 174 1.42 3.11 -11.57
CA LEU A 174 0.87 4.47 -11.66
C LEU A 174 1.51 5.30 -12.77
N GLY A 175 2.60 4.82 -13.38
CA GLY A 175 3.43 5.63 -14.25
C GLY A 175 4.11 6.79 -13.51
N PHE A 176 4.20 6.71 -12.16
CA PHE A 176 4.80 7.80 -11.39
C PHE A 176 6.32 7.83 -11.57
N GLY A 177 6.83 9.00 -11.94
CA GLY A 177 8.24 9.21 -12.25
C GLY A 177 9.21 9.11 -11.08
N GLY A 178 8.71 8.94 -9.86
CA GLY A 178 9.55 8.93 -8.65
C GLY A 178 10.11 10.32 -8.33
N PRO A 179 11.10 10.41 -7.44
CA PRO A 179 11.79 11.68 -7.16
C PRO A 179 12.39 12.28 -8.42
N ALA A 180 12.38 13.60 -8.54
CA ALA A 180 12.95 14.31 -9.67
C ALA A 180 13.91 15.44 -9.19
N SER A 181 14.84 15.10 -8.34
CA SER A 181 15.82 16.05 -7.80
C SER A 181 17.24 15.69 -8.28
N PRO A 182 17.93 16.59 -8.98
CA PRO A 182 17.65 18.03 -9.13
C PRO A 182 16.81 18.42 -10.35
N ARG A 183 16.42 17.50 -11.22
CA ARG A 183 15.78 17.79 -12.51
C ARG A 183 14.47 18.57 -12.37
N GLY A 184 13.60 18.19 -11.41
CA GLY A 184 12.23 18.70 -11.31
C GLY A 184 11.27 18.09 -12.33
N TYR A 185 10.00 18.46 -12.25
CA TYR A 185 8.96 18.15 -13.22
C TYR A 185 8.67 19.44 -13.99
N VAL A 186 8.94 19.48 -15.29
CA VAL A 186 8.92 20.70 -16.11
C VAL A 186 7.85 20.59 -17.22
N ARG A 187 6.69 20.07 -16.89
CA ARG A 187 5.56 20.03 -17.83
C ARG A 187 4.98 21.44 -17.98
N LEU A 188 4.92 21.95 -19.21
CA LEU A 188 4.42 23.27 -19.50
C LEU A 188 3.09 23.28 -20.26
N ALA A 189 2.63 22.13 -20.76
CA ALA A 189 1.42 22.00 -21.52
C ALA A 189 0.49 20.91 -20.94
N GLU A 190 -0.81 21.05 -21.18
CA GLU A 190 -1.81 20.04 -20.85
C GLU A 190 -1.48 18.73 -21.56
N ASP A 191 -1.68 17.59 -20.88
CA ASP A 191 -1.37 16.24 -21.36
C ASP A 191 0.08 16.03 -21.81
N SER A 192 0.97 16.94 -21.49
CA SER A 192 2.39 16.81 -21.83
C SER A 192 3.08 15.88 -20.83
N ARG A 193 4.10 15.18 -21.33
CA ARG A 193 4.94 14.24 -20.61
C ARG A 193 6.40 14.57 -20.88
N ASP A 194 7.22 14.58 -19.84
CA ASP A 194 8.66 14.66 -20.01
C ASP A 194 9.19 13.32 -20.57
N SER A 195 10.27 13.36 -21.35
CA SER A 195 10.83 12.16 -22.00
C SER A 195 11.30 11.06 -21.03
N TRP A 196 11.48 11.40 -19.77
CA TRP A 196 11.90 10.54 -18.68
C TRP A 196 10.72 10.03 -17.81
N GLU A 197 9.49 10.38 -18.16
CA GLU A 197 8.28 9.88 -17.52
C GLU A 197 7.71 8.68 -18.27
N ALA A 198 6.86 7.91 -17.58
CA ALA A 198 6.17 6.78 -18.17
C ALA A 198 5.26 7.20 -19.33
N ALA A 199 5.25 6.41 -20.39
CA ALA A 199 4.30 6.54 -21.51
C ALA A 199 3.13 5.58 -21.28
N GLU A 200 1.92 6.14 -21.24
CA GLU A 200 0.69 5.36 -21.13
C GLU A 200 0.41 4.60 -22.43
N ALA A 201 -0.02 3.34 -22.31
CA ALA A 201 -0.49 2.56 -23.44
C ALA A 201 -1.95 2.89 -23.75
N HIS A 202 -2.21 3.32 -24.99
CA HIS A 202 -3.55 3.45 -25.53
C HIS A 202 -3.87 2.25 -26.42
N PRO A 203 -5.17 1.90 -26.61
CA PRO A 203 -5.57 0.80 -27.47
C PRO A 203 -4.96 0.90 -28.87
N GLY A 204 -4.18 -0.11 -29.27
CA GLY A 204 -3.47 -0.15 -30.54
C GLY A 204 -2.11 0.57 -30.57
N GLU A 205 -1.69 1.23 -29.49
CA GLU A 205 -0.40 1.91 -29.38
C GLU A 205 0.53 1.29 -28.32
N GLU A 206 0.22 0.10 -27.80
CA GLU A 206 0.94 -0.56 -26.71
C GLU A 206 2.44 -0.76 -27.07
N ALA A 207 2.73 -1.10 -28.32
CA ALA A 207 4.12 -1.28 -28.78
C ALA A 207 4.93 0.03 -28.73
N LYS A 208 4.28 1.17 -29.01
CA LYS A 208 4.89 2.50 -28.92
C LYS A 208 5.19 2.86 -27.45
N ALA A 209 4.21 2.63 -26.56
CA ALA A 209 4.41 2.86 -25.13
C ALA A 209 5.56 2.00 -24.57
N ARG A 210 5.62 0.69 -24.89
CA ARG A 210 6.71 -0.21 -24.50
C ARG A 210 8.07 0.32 -24.96
N LYS A 211 8.17 0.74 -26.22
CA LYS A 211 9.42 1.30 -26.77
C LYS A 211 9.87 2.54 -26.01
N LEU A 212 8.95 3.44 -25.67
CA LEU A 212 9.25 4.66 -24.92
C LEU A 212 9.68 4.31 -23.48
N ASN A 213 8.96 3.42 -22.81
CA ASN A 213 9.20 3.06 -21.41
C ASN A 213 10.56 2.37 -21.19
N ARG A 214 11.03 1.56 -22.13
CA ARG A 214 12.37 0.95 -22.06
C ARG A 214 13.53 1.95 -22.13
N HIS A 215 13.29 3.16 -22.58
CA HIS A 215 14.31 4.21 -22.74
C HIS A 215 14.22 5.33 -21.71
N VAL A 216 13.33 5.21 -20.73
CA VAL A 216 13.20 6.16 -19.62
C VAL A 216 14.45 6.09 -18.73
N ARG A 217 15.15 7.23 -18.55
CA ARG A 217 16.39 7.31 -17.75
C ARG A 217 16.47 8.61 -16.95
#